data_52ff4d9380b7bed8e291adb80da0663d
#
_entry.id   52ff4d9380b7bed8e291adb80da0663d
#
_cell.length_a   1.000
_cell.length_b   1.000
_cell.length_c   1.000
_cell.angle_alpha   90.00
_cell.angle_beta   90.00
_cell.angle_gamma   90.00
#
_symmetry.space_group_name_H-M   'P 1'
#
loop_
_entity.id
_entity.type
_entity.pdbx_description
1 polymer ?
#
loop_
_entity_poly.entity_id
_entity_poly.type
_entity_poly.pdbx_seq_one_letter_code
_entity_poly.pdbx_strand_id
1 'polypeptide(L)'
;MPELPEVETTVRALKPKLEKSRIKTFELRNKNLRWPVPSNLSKKLISKSVSSLSRRAKYLIVDLGSEYLLIHLGMSGSLRYLSNNLTPEKHDHWDLCFENGMILRYTDPRRFGSIHYTKDFKNHFLIKSLGPEPLSDAFNETFLYEISRGRKVPIKA
;
A
#
# COMPACT_ATOMS: atom_id res chain seq x y z
N MET A 1 -10.58 7.97 -8.64
CA MET A 1 -9.98 7.54 -7.39
C MET A 1 -10.31 6.10 -7.12
N PRO A 2 -9.33 5.27 -6.79
CA PRO A 2 -9.64 3.89 -6.44
C PRO A 2 -10.58 3.82 -5.24
N GLU A 3 -11.66 3.11 -5.41
CA GLU A 3 -12.62 2.92 -4.33
C GLU A 3 -12.21 1.75 -3.47
N LEU A 4 -12.82 1.62 -2.31
CA LEU A 4 -12.49 0.55 -1.38
C LEU A 4 -12.54 -0.83 -2.03
N PRO A 5 -13.57 -1.18 -2.83
CA PRO A 5 -13.58 -2.48 -3.51
C PRO A 5 -12.41 -2.65 -4.48
N GLU A 6 -11.95 -1.58 -5.12
CA GLU A 6 -10.81 -1.67 -6.03
C GLU A 6 -9.51 -1.90 -5.29
N VAL A 7 -9.36 -1.27 -4.12
CA VAL A 7 -8.18 -1.50 -3.28
C VAL A 7 -8.18 -2.94 -2.79
N GLU A 8 -9.34 -3.44 -2.38
CA GLU A 8 -9.45 -4.82 -1.92
C GLU A 8 -9.11 -5.80 -3.04
N THR A 9 -9.58 -5.53 -4.26
CA THR A 9 -9.26 -6.37 -5.42
C THR A 9 -7.75 -6.38 -5.67
N THR A 10 -7.11 -5.21 -5.56
CA THR A 10 -5.67 -5.12 -5.74
C THR A 10 -4.94 -5.97 -4.68
N VAL A 11 -5.36 -5.88 -3.43
CA VAL A 11 -4.74 -6.67 -2.37
C VAL A 11 -4.90 -8.16 -2.65
N ARG A 12 -6.09 -8.58 -3.03
CA ARG A 12 -6.33 -10.00 -3.31
C ARG A 12 -5.50 -10.53 -4.48
N ALA A 13 -5.32 -9.70 -5.50
CA ALA A 13 -4.52 -10.10 -6.66
C ALA A 13 -3.04 -10.20 -6.31
N LEU A 14 -2.54 -9.29 -5.48
CA LEU A 14 -1.12 -9.23 -5.17
C LEU A 14 -0.72 -10.16 -4.03
N LYS A 15 -1.63 -10.46 -3.11
CA LYS A 15 -1.30 -11.19 -1.90
C LYS A 15 -0.55 -12.51 -2.17
N PRO A 16 -1.04 -13.40 -3.02
CA PRO A 16 -0.32 -14.65 -3.25
C PRO A 16 1.02 -14.45 -3.96
N LYS A 17 1.19 -13.34 -4.66
CA LYS A 17 2.43 -13.09 -5.39
C LYS A 17 3.48 -12.42 -4.53
N LEU A 18 3.08 -11.57 -3.60
CA LEU A 18 4.02 -10.84 -2.77
C LEU A 18 4.38 -11.56 -1.48
N GLU A 19 3.47 -12.30 -0.91
CA GLU A 19 3.75 -12.95 0.38
C GLU A 19 4.88 -13.95 0.23
N LYS A 20 5.81 -13.89 1.16
CA LYS A 20 7.05 -14.67 1.19
C LYS A 20 8.10 -14.21 0.17
N SER A 21 7.82 -13.17 -0.60
CA SER A 21 8.83 -12.61 -1.51
C SER A 21 9.87 -11.82 -0.70
N ARG A 22 11.10 -11.86 -1.18
CA ARG A 22 12.18 -11.13 -0.52
C ARG A 22 12.59 -9.94 -1.36
N ILE A 23 12.70 -8.79 -0.74
CA ILE A 23 13.01 -7.55 -1.42
C ILE A 23 14.49 -7.49 -1.73
N LYS A 24 14.81 -7.24 -2.99
CA LYS A 24 16.18 -7.03 -3.44
C LYS A 24 16.57 -5.57 -3.35
N THR A 25 15.70 -4.67 -3.86
CA THR A 25 15.97 -3.26 -3.82
C THR A 25 14.69 -2.47 -4.04
N PHE A 26 14.76 -1.18 -3.81
CA PHE A 26 13.66 -0.25 -4.05
C PHE A 26 14.21 0.87 -4.95
N GLU A 27 13.62 1.02 -6.11
CA GLU A 27 14.07 2.02 -7.08
C GLU A 27 13.08 3.17 -7.12
N LEU A 28 13.54 4.34 -6.77
CA LEU A 28 12.72 5.54 -6.70
C LEU A 28 13.06 6.47 -7.85
N ARG A 29 12.06 6.81 -8.65
CA ARG A 29 12.23 7.73 -9.78
C ARG A 29 11.65 9.10 -9.51
N ASN A 30 10.57 9.18 -8.74
CA ASN A 30 9.97 10.47 -8.40
C ASN A 30 9.58 10.47 -6.93
N LYS A 31 10.28 11.26 -6.14
CA LYS A 31 10.02 11.33 -4.70
C LYS A 31 8.86 12.25 -4.33
N ASN A 32 8.33 12.99 -5.31
CA ASN A 32 7.34 14.02 -5.04
C ASN A 32 5.94 13.51 -5.26
N LEU A 33 5.51 12.62 -4.40
CA LEU A 33 4.11 12.16 -4.34
C LEU A 33 3.36 13.07 -3.39
N ARG A 34 2.18 12.66 -2.95
CA ARG A 34 1.40 13.48 -2.02
C ARG A 34 2.23 13.83 -0.78
N TRP A 35 2.96 12.86 -0.28
CA TRP A 35 3.93 13.06 0.79
C TRP A 35 5.28 12.67 0.23
N PRO A 36 6.34 13.35 0.61
CA PRO A 36 7.67 12.97 0.11
C PRO A 36 7.98 11.51 0.47
N VAL A 37 8.54 10.79 -0.49
CA VAL A 37 8.95 9.42 -0.24
C VAL A 37 10.14 9.44 0.71
N PRO A 38 10.17 8.59 1.74
CA PRO A 38 11.30 8.59 2.68
C PRO A 38 12.63 8.41 1.95
N SER A 39 13.61 9.23 2.28
CA SER A 39 14.85 9.31 1.52
C SER A 39 15.72 8.07 1.61
N ASN A 40 15.64 7.33 2.72
CA ASN A 40 16.46 6.15 2.91
C ASN A 40 15.65 4.86 2.82
N LEU A 41 14.53 4.90 2.14
CA LEU A 41 13.63 3.75 2.07
C LEU A 41 14.31 2.55 1.43
N SER A 42 15.11 2.76 0.40
CA SER A 42 15.82 1.68 -0.25
C SER A 42 16.67 0.89 0.74
N LYS A 43 17.44 1.59 1.58
CA LYS A 43 18.28 0.90 2.56
C LYS A 43 17.46 0.14 3.59
N LYS A 44 16.32 0.68 3.97
CA LYS A 44 15.49 0.03 4.99
C LYS A 44 14.80 -1.22 4.48
N LEU A 45 14.59 -1.32 3.19
CA LEU A 45 13.82 -2.43 2.62
C LEU A 45 14.66 -3.60 2.14
N ILE A 46 15.94 -3.38 1.87
CA ILE A 46 16.80 -4.44 1.34
C ILE A 46 16.79 -5.66 2.24
N SER A 47 16.59 -6.82 1.64
CA SER A 47 16.60 -8.13 2.30
C SER A 47 15.42 -8.39 3.23
N LYS A 48 14.46 -7.50 3.29
CA LYS A 48 13.23 -7.76 4.03
C LYS A 48 12.34 -8.70 3.25
N SER A 49 11.63 -9.55 3.94
CA SER A 49 10.66 -10.44 3.31
C SER A 49 9.25 -9.94 3.61
N VAL A 50 8.36 -10.09 2.65
CA VAL A 50 6.96 -9.74 2.84
C VAL A 50 6.29 -10.87 3.60
N SER A 51 5.89 -10.61 4.84
CA SER A 51 5.18 -11.59 5.66
C SER A 51 3.73 -11.68 5.22
N SER A 52 3.10 -10.56 4.99
CA SER A 52 1.71 -10.56 4.55
C SER A 52 1.37 -9.23 3.89
N LEU A 53 0.27 -9.24 3.16
CA LEU A 53 -0.29 -8.04 2.55
C LEU A 53 -1.73 -7.94 3.02
N SER A 54 -2.12 -6.77 3.50
CA SER A 54 -3.46 -6.55 3.98
C SER A 54 -3.91 -5.14 3.64
N ARG A 55 -5.12 -4.79 4.06
CA ARG A 55 -5.71 -3.50 3.77
C ARG A 55 -6.25 -2.88 5.06
N ARG A 56 -6.11 -1.57 5.17
CA ARG A 56 -6.80 -0.79 6.18
C ARG A 56 -7.36 0.43 5.47
N ALA A 57 -8.68 0.53 5.38
CA ALA A 57 -9.36 1.55 4.57
C ALA A 57 -8.79 1.49 3.15
N LYS A 58 -8.28 2.57 2.61
CA LYS A 58 -7.71 2.60 1.26
C LYS A 58 -6.19 2.47 1.26
N TYR A 59 -5.61 2.04 2.37
CA TYR A 59 -4.18 1.79 2.46
C TYR A 59 -3.88 0.31 2.30
N LEU A 60 -2.91 -0.01 1.46
CA LEU A 60 -2.33 -1.34 1.43
C LEU A 60 -1.22 -1.37 2.49
N ILE A 61 -1.19 -2.44 3.26
CA ILE A 61 -0.22 -2.59 4.34
C ILE A 61 0.64 -3.80 4.02
N VAL A 62 1.93 -3.54 3.77
CA VAL A 62 2.91 -4.59 3.51
C VAL A 62 3.62 -4.87 4.83
N ASP A 63 3.38 -6.03 5.40
CA ASP A 63 4.00 -6.45 6.66
C ASP A 63 5.35 -7.06 6.36
N LEU A 64 6.41 -6.49 6.90
CA LEU A 64 7.78 -6.93 6.68
C LEU A 64 8.36 -7.65 7.91
N GLY A 65 7.50 -8.08 8.80
CA GLY A 65 7.90 -8.73 10.04
C GLY A 65 7.82 -7.79 11.22
N SER A 66 8.76 -6.87 11.33
CA SER A 66 8.75 -5.88 12.40
C SER A 66 8.50 -4.47 11.91
N GLU A 67 8.38 -4.29 10.61
CA GLU A 67 8.11 -2.99 10.00
C GLU A 67 7.04 -3.14 8.95
N TYR A 68 6.53 -2.00 8.50
CA TYR A 68 5.40 -1.98 7.55
C TYR A 68 5.61 -0.92 6.49
N LEU A 69 5.17 -1.21 5.26
CA LEU A 69 4.97 -0.19 4.25
C LEU A 69 3.48 0.11 4.17
N LEU A 70 3.15 1.38 4.10
CA LEU A 70 1.78 1.83 3.91
C LEU A 70 1.71 2.47 2.54
N ILE A 71 0.86 1.93 1.66
CA ILE A 71 0.75 2.42 0.28
C ILE A 71 -0.67 2.89 0.05
N HIS A 72 -0.81 4.13 -0.41
CA HIS A 72 -2.11 4.69 -0.77
C HIS A 72 -2.10 5.00 -2.26
N LEU A 73 -3.14 4.57 -2.97
CA LEU A 73 -3.17 4.71 -4.43
C LEU A 73 -3.61 6.10 -4.90
N GLY A 74 -4.13 6.92 -4.01
CA GLY A 74 -4.57 8.25 -4.37
C GLY A 74 -5.75 8.21 -5.32
N MET A 75 -5.73 9.07 -6.32
CA MET A 75 -6.83 9.14 -7.27
C MET A 75 -6.57 8.33 -8.53
N SER A 76 -5.32 8.17 -8.92
CA SER A 76 -4.97 7.52 -10.18
C SER A 76 -3.88 6.48 -10.02
N GLY A 77 -3.53 6.13 -8.80
CA GLY A 77 -2.45 5.18 -8.58
C GLY A 77 -2.84 3.75 -8.85
N SER A 78 -1.88 2.96 -9.28
CA SER A 78 -2.06 1.54 -9.48
C SER A 78 -0.76 0.81 -9.18
N LEU A 79 -0.89 -0.46 -8.83
CA LEU A 79 0.25 -1.33 -8.58
C LEU A 79 0.17 -2.50 -9.55
N ARG A 80 1.30 -2.81 -10.21
CA ARG A 80 1.38 -3.91 -11.16
C ARG A 80 2.55 -4.81 -10.81
N TYR A 81 2.33 -6.11 -10.86
CA TYR A 81 3.36 -7.10 -10.59
C TYR A 81 3.90 -7.56 -11.93
N LEU A 82 5.13 -7.18 -12.24
CA LEU A 82 5.70 -7.30 -13.59
C LEU A 82 7.09 -7.91 -13.54
N SER A 83 7.54 -8.36 -14.71
CA SER A 83 8.94 -8.74 -14.87
C SER A 83 9.83 -7.50 -14.85
N ASN A 84 11.04 -7.64 -14.30
CA ASN A 84 11.95 -6.51 -14.17
C ASN A 84 12.53 -6.03 -15.50
N ASN A 85 12.26 -6.73 -16.61
CA ASN A 85 12.78 -6.29 -17.89
C ASN A 85 11.85 -5.28 -18.59
N LEU A 86 10.74 -4.91 -17.95
CA LEU A 86 9.82 -3.93 -18.54
C LEU A 86 10.29 -2.52 -18.19
N THR A 87 10.54 -1.73 -19.22
CA THR A 87 11.06 -0.38 -19.05
C THR A 87 10.05 0.53 -18.39
N PRO A 88 10.44 1.30 -17.37
CA PRO A 88 9.53 2.24 -16.74
C PRO A 88 9.09 3.34 -17.68
N GLU A 89 7.88 3.81 -17.49
CA GLU A 89 7.33 4.91 -18.26
C GLU A 89 7.17 6.15 -17.39
N LYS A 90 6.67 7.21 -17.99
CA LYS A 90 6.68 8.54 -17.39
C LYS A 90 6.10 8.60 -15.98
N HIS A 91 5.02 7.89 -15.74
CA HIS A 91 4.33 7.97 -14.45
C HIS A 91 4.61 6.79 -13.53
N ASP A 92 5.62 6.01 -13.84
CA ASP A 92 6.06 4.89 -13.02
C ASP A 92 7.06 5.40 -12.00
N HIS A 93 6.56 5.74 -10.80
CA HIS A 93 7.35 6.52 -9.85
C HIS A 93 8.29 5.69 -8.99
N TRP A 94 7.96 4.45 -8.72
CA TRP A 94 8.89 3.58 -8.01
C TRP A 94 8.61 2.12 -8.31
N ASP A 95 9.64 1.31 -8.12
CA ASP A 95 9.58 -0.15 -8.22
C ASP A 95 10.10 -0.77 -6.94
N LEU A 96 9.38 -1.74 -6.41
CA LEU A 96 9.87 -2.60 -5.36
C LEU A 96 10.33 -3.88 -6.03
N CYS A 97 11.64 -4.13 -6.01
CA CYS A 97 12.24 -5.23 -6.78
C CYS A 97 12.50 -6.41 -5.88
N PHE A 98 12.11 -7.60 -6.32
CA PHE A 98 12.24 -8.81 -5.54
C PHE A 98 13.36 -9.70 -6.08
N GLU A 99 13.84 -10.61 -5.24
CA GLU A 99 14.96 -11.48 -5.60
C GLU A 99 14.59 -12.46 -6.72
N ASN A 100 13.29 -12.72 -6.92
CA ASN A 100 12.84 -13.62 -7.97
C ASN A 100 12.80 -12.97 -9.37
N GLY A 101 13.24 -11.73 -9.50
CA GLY A 101 13.26 -11.03 -10.78
C GLY A 101 11.97 -10.30 -11.12
N MET A 102 10.98 -10.37 -10.24
CA MET A 102 9.73 -9.63 -10.44
C MET A 102 9.78 -8.31 -9.70
N ILE A 103 8.93 -7.38 -10.12
CA ILE A 103 8.83 -6.08 -9.47
C ILE A 103 7.38 -5.74 -9.19
N LEU A 104 7.18 -4.90 -8.20
CA LEU A 104 5.91 -4.26 -7.93
C LEU A 104 6.08 -2.79 -8.34
N ARG A 105 5.40 -2.40 -9.41
CA ARG A 105 5.55 -1.06 -10.00
C ARG A 105 4.38 -0.17 -9.63
N TYR A 106 4.71 1.01 -9.14
CA TYR A 106 3.70 2.00 -8.78
C TYR A 106 3.60 3.06 -9.85
N THR A 107 2.40 3.22 -10.41
CA THR A 107 2.11 4.18 -11.46
C THR A 107 1.05 5.15 -10.95
N ASP A 108 1.26 6.46 -11.12
CA ASP A 108 0.33 7.43 -10.58
C ASP A 108 0.47 8.77 -11.33
N PRO A 109 -0.28 8.98 -12.41
CA PRO A 109 -0.15 10.22 -13.17
C PRO A 109 -0.38 11.48 -12.36
N ARG A 110 -1.26 11.46 -11.37
CA ARG A 110 -1.61 12.63 -10.59
C ARG A 110 -0.77 12.79 -9.34
N ARG A 111 -0.03 11.77 -8.95
CA ARG A 111 0.88 11.79 -7.80
C ARG A 111 0.19 12.09 -6.47
N PHE A 112 -1.08 11.69 -6.34
CA PHE A 112 -1.83 11.89 -5.10
C PHE A 112 -1.73 10.71 -4.15
N GLY A 113 -1.09 9.62 -4.58
CA GLY A 113 -0.85 8.50 -3.70
C GLY A 113 0.37 8.73 -2.82
N SER A 114 0.70 7.72 -2.02
CA SER A 114 1.83 7.85 -1.10
C SER A 114 2.39 6.49 -0.71
N ILE A 115 3.61 6.51 -0.20
CA ILE A 115 4.23 5.33 0.40
C ILE A 115 4.94 5.76 1.67
N HIS A 116 4.73 5.03 2.75
CA HIS A 116 5.28 5.35 4.07
C HIS A 116 5.88 4.10 4.69
N TYR A 117 6.85 4.29 5.57
CA TYR A 117 7.52 3.22 6.29
C TYR A 117 7.35 3.48 7.77
N THR A 118 6.92 2.48 8.51
CA THR A 118 6.71 2.65 9.94
C THR A 118 6.92 1.33 10.67
N LYS A 119 7.28 1.41 11.93
CA LYS A 119 7.37 0.24 12.79
C LYS A 119 6.06 -0.04 13.51
N ASP A 120 5.14 0.92 13.48
CA ASP A 120 3.85 0.76 14.17
C ASP A 120 2.77 1.40 13.32
N PHE A 121 2.18 0.62 12.42
CA PHE A 121 1.21 1.19 11.49
C PHE A 121 -0.07 1.64 12.19
N LYS A 122 -0.43 1.00 13.29
CA LYS A 122 -1.69 1.37 13.98
C LYS A 122 -1.63 2.78 14.56
N ASN A 123 -0.45 3.22 14.96
CA ASN A 123 -0.26 4.54 15.52
C ASN A 123 0.30 5.54 14.53
N HIS A 124 0.50 5.11 13.27
CA HIS A 124 0.94 6.05 12.24
C HIS A 124 -0.14 7.10 12.05
N PHE A 125 0.25 8.37 11.89
CA PHE A 125 -0.71 9.46 11.88
C PHE A 125 -1.79 9.32 10.81
N LEU A 126 -1.46 8.75 9.68
CA LEU A 126 -2.44 8.58 8.59
C LEU A 126 -3.45 7.48 8.89
N ILE A 127 -3.02 6.43 9.59
CA ILE A 127 -3.91 5.32 9.93
C ILE A 127 -4.76 5.68 11.14
N LYS A 128 -4.14 6.29 12.12
CA LYS A 128 -4.83 6.60 13.38
C LYS A 128 -6.01 7.53 13.14
N SER A 129 -5.93 8.40 12.16
CA SER A 129 -7.00 9.35 11.88
C SER A 129 -8.18 8.75 11.13
N LEU A 130 -8.10 7.46 10.71
CA LEU A 130 -9.16 6.88 9.91
C LEU A 130 -10.38 6.45 10.70
N GLY A 131 -10.22 6.16 12.00
CA GLY A 131 -11.31 5.63 12.77
C GLY A 131 -11.59 4.17 12.43
N PRO A 132 -12.75 3.64 12.82
CA PRO A 132 -13.06 2.23 12.60
C PRO A 132 -13.13 1.88 11.12
N GLU A 133 -12.73 0.67 10.79
CA GLU A 133 -12.75 0.17 9.43
C GLU A 133 -14.14 -0.40 9.11
N PRO A 134 -14.91 0.23 8.25
CA PRO A 134 -16.30 -0.20 8.03
C PRO A 134 -16.43 -1.57 7.37
N LEU A 135 -15.41 -2.02 6.67
CA LEU A 135 -15.47 -3.32 6.02
C LEU A 135 -14.64 -4.36 6.74
N SER A 136 -14.15 -4.05 7.92
CA SER A 136 -13.30 -4.96 8.63
C SER A 136 -14.06 -6.18 9.09
N ASP A 137 -13.46 -7.35 8.99
CA ASP A 137 -14.02 -8.54 9.56
C ASP A 137 -14.06 -8.45 11.05
N ALA A 138 -13.23 -7.64 11.59
CA ALA A 138 -13.22 -7.45 13.00
C ALA A 138 -14.52 -6.87 13.41
N PHE A 139 -15.09 -6.18 12.56
CA PHE A 139 -16.32 -5.77 12.90
C PHE A 139 -17.22 -6.30 12.00
N ASN A 140 -16.81 -6.77 11.19
CA ASN A 140 -17.14 -7.18 10.35
C ASN A 140 -17.80 -7.17 10.00
N GLU A 141 -17.81 -7.21 9.93
CA GLU A 141 -18.54 -7.07 9.29
C GLU A 141 -19.60 -6.51 9.87
N THR A 142 -19.87 -6.51 10.71
CA THR A 142 -20.90 -6.03 11.34
C THR A 142 -20.80 -4.65 11.47
N PHE A 143 -19.95 -4.14 11.72
CA PHE A 143 -19.81 -2.88 11.86
C PHE A 143 -20.06 -2.07 10.73
N LEU A 144 -20.15 -2.43 9.79
CA LEU A 144 -20.21 -1.77 8.70
C LEU A 144 -21.27 -0.95 8.63
N TYR A 145 -21.62 -1.02 9.24
CA TYR A 145 -22.19 -0.29 9.15
C TYR A 145 -22.48 0.29 10.05
N GLU A 146 -22.15 0.30 10.72
CA GLU A 146 -22.28 1.05 11.50
C GLU A 146 -21.53 1.98 11.51
N ILE A 147 -20.75 2.04 11.16
CA ILE A 147 -20.01 3.01 11.19
C ILE A 147 -20.41 3.91 10.53
N SER A 148 -20.68 3.70 10.12
CA SER A 148 -20.81 4.40 9.63
C SER A 148 -21.71 4.91 10.08
N ARG A 149 -22.18 4.53 10.80
CA ARG A 149 -22.72 4.95 11.30
C ARG A 149 -22.42 5.56 12.22
N GLY A 150 -22.19 5.62 12.53
CA GLY A 150 -21.69 6.19 13.39
C GLY A 150 -21.22 7.40 13.05
N ARG A 151 -20.99 7.53 12.36
CA ARG A 151 -20.53 8.45 11.94
C ARG A 151 -20.96 8.91 11.08
N LYS A 152 -21.25 8.32 10.54
CA LYS A 152 -21.46 8.28 9.81
C LYS A 152 -21.53 8.55 9.29
N VAL A 153 -21.32 8.03 8.81
CA VAL A 153 -21.10 7.77 8.32
C VAL A 153 -21.01 7.63 7.93
N PRO A 154 -20.95 7.50 7.63
CA PRO A 154 -20.64 6.95 7.07
C PRO A 154 -20.24 6.40 6.72
N ILE A 155 -20.34 6.01 6.36
CA ILE A 155 -19.84 5.28 6.07
C ILE A 155 -18.83 5.29 5.30
N LYS A 156 -18.58 5.76 4.58
CA LYS A 156 -17.59 5.74 3.86
C LYS A 156 -16.63 6.37 4.41
N ALA A 157 -15.98 6.22 4.67
CA ALA A 157 -15.11 6.87 5.32
C ALA A 157 -14.05 7.05 5.37
#